data_c69bda8276346ee89951fa0e37fffca8
#
_entry.id   c69bda8276346ee89951fa0e37fffca8
#
_cell.length_a   1.000
_cell.length_b   1.000
_cell.length_c   1.000
_cell.angle_alpha   90.00
_cell.angle_beta   90.00
_cell.angle_gamma   90.00
#
_symmetry.space_group_name_H-M   'P 1'
#
loop_
_entity.id
_entity.type
_entity.pdbx_description
1 polymer ?
#
loop_
_entity_poly.entity_id
_entity_poly.type
_entity_poly.pdbx_seq_one_letter_code
_entity_poly.pdbx_strand_id
1 'polypeptide(L)'
;MKNGCLIVNLGSPEEPTEDAIRNFLRNMLSDRCIVNLHPILWKPILNGIILKVRPHKLIDRYQAMWTPHGSPLSVITQQQCAMLQEALSHVDVRYAFCASSPTIEEALTDWDIDDLTVIPLYPQFATSTVTPIVTRVIDFYDALACDKKQSLPGDSTVRGSKVHPHLHFVSSYATEPHMIHWYQQQIRDLCATVPYDHVLLSFHGVPDQRYHCAAHYKAQCIST
;
A
#
# COMPACT_ATOMS: atom_id res chain seq x y z
N MET A 1 3.84 -26.79 -0.29
CA MET A 1 3.83 -25.45 0.31
C MET A 1 3.01 -24.57 -0.61
N LYS A 2 2.04 -23.87 -0.04
CA LYS A 2 1.19 -22.92 -0.76
C LYS A 2 1.81 -21.53 -0.61
N ASN A 3 2.24 -20.94 -1.71
CA ASN A 3 2.90 -19.64 -1.71
C ASN A 3 1.90 -18.56 -2.07
N GLY A 4 1.87 -17.49 -1.28
CA GLY A 4 1.07 -16.28 -1.52
C GLY A 4 1.95 -15.07 -1.79
N CYS A 5 1.48 -14.17 -2.63
CA CYS A 5 2.08 -12.85 -2.87
C CYS A 5 1.01 -11.78 -2.72
N LEU A 6 1.20 -10.88 -1.76
CA LEU A 6 0.33 -9.73 -1.54
C LEU A 6 1.01 -8.45 -2.01
N ILE A 7 0.51 -7.86 -3.08
CA ILE A 7 0.95 -6.53 -3.49
C ILE A 7 0.06 -5.48 -2.83
N VAL A 8 0.67 -4.43 -2.26
CA VAL A 8 -0.07 -3.43 -1.48
C VAL A 8 0.25 -2.02 -1.94
N ASN A 9 -0.80 -1.23 -2.17
CA ASN A 9 -0.71 0.18 -2.53
C ASN A 9 -1.50 1.05 -1.52
N LEU A 10 -1.46 2.37 -1.67
CA LEU A 10 -2.20 3.30 -0.80
C LEU A 10 -3.71 3.13 -0.95
N GLY A 11 -4.16 2.95 -2.18
CA GLY A 11 -5.56 3.00 -2.53
C GLY A 11 -6.01 4.39 -2.99
N SER A 12 -7.31 4.50 -3.22
CA SER A 12 -7.97 5.68 -3.75
C SER A 12 -9.39 5.75 -3.20
N PRO A 13 -10.06 6.90 -3.21
CA PRO A 13 -11.51 6.94 -2.99
C PRO A 13 -12.23 5.95 -3.92
N GLU A 14 -13.34 5.40 -3.50
CA GLU A 14 -14.15 4.47 -4.32
C GLU A 14 -14.79 5.20 -5.51
N GLU A 15 -15.16 6.46 -5.30
CA GLU A 15 -15.78 7.34 -6.29
C GLU A 15 -15.20 8.76 -6.18
N PRO A 16 -15.25 9.57 -7.24
CA PRO A 16 -14.82 10.97 -7.21
C PRO A 16 -15.90 11.86 -6.59
N THR A 17 -16.41 11.48 -5.41
CA THR A 17 -17.41 12.20 -4.61
C THR A 17 -16.80 12.73 -3.33
N GLU A 18 -17.39 13.79 -2.78
CA GLU A 18 -16.89 14.40 -1.55
C GLU A 18 -16.89 13.42 -0.36
N ASP A 19 -17.92 12.58 -0.26
CA ASP A 19 -18.04 11.61 0.83
C ASP A 19 -17.03 10.47 0.71
N ALA A 20 -16.82 9.94 -0.49
CA ALA A 20 -15.81 8.92 -0.73
C ALA A 20 -14.39 9.46 -0.48
N ILE A 21 -14.10 10.69 -0.92
CA ILE A 21 -12.82 11.38 -0.63
C ILE A 21 -12.66 11.60 0.88
N ARG A 22 -13.71 11.97 1.60
CA ARG A 22 -13.69 12.16 3.06
C ARG A 22 -13.37 10.84 3.78
N ASN A 23 -13.98 9.74 3.36
CA ASN A 23 -13.74 8.42 3.95
C ASN A 23 -12.31 7.96 3.69
N PHE A 24 -11.85 8.08 2.46
CA PHE A 24 -10.45 7.78 2.09
C PHE A 24 -9.45 8.58 2.92
N LEU A 25 -9.64 9.90 3.01
CA LEU A 25 -8.78 10.77 3.83
C LEU A 25 -8.83 10.40 5.32
N ARG A 26 -10.00 10.03 5.83
CA ARG A 26 -10.14 9.58 7.22
C ARG A 26 -9.32 8.32 7.47
N ASN A 27 -9.43 7.31 6.61
CA ASN A 27 -8.68 6.07 6.74
C ASN A 27 -7.17 6.33 6.67
N MET A 28 -6.73 7.07 5.65
CA MET A 28 -5.32 7.38 5.45
C MET A 28 -4.72 8.21 6.60
N LEU A 29 -5.39 9.30 7.00
CA LEU A 29 -4.85 10.24 8.00
C LEU A 29 -5.06 9.80 9.45
N SER A 30 -5.80 8.73 9.68
CA SER A 30 -5.91 8.10 11.01
C SER A 30 -4.72 7.20 11.34
N ASP A 31 -3.94 6.83 10.33
CA ASP A 31 -2.75 6.00 10.53
C ASP A 31 -1.62 6.80 11.19
N ARG A 32 -1.10 6.27 12.30
CA ARG A 32 -0.03 6.91 13.07
C ARG A 32 1.32 6.89 12.35
N CYS A 33 1.52 5.99 11.44
CA CYS A 33 2.72 5.96 10.59
C CYS A 33 2.72 7.11 9.57
N ILE A 34 1.54 7.60 9.20
CA ILE A 34 1.38 8.75 8.29
C ILE A 34 1.37 10.05 9.07
N VAL A 35 0.61 10.09 10.19
CA VAL A 35 0.54 11.29 11.03
C VAL A 35 0.93 10.95 12.46
N ASN A 36 2.19 11.21 12.80
CA ASN A 36 2.75 10.94 14.12
C ASN A 36 2.41 12.04 15.14
N LEU A 37 1.11 12.24 15.37
CA LEU A 37 0.59 13.11 16.42
C LEU A 37 -0.22 12.31 17.43
N HIS A 38 -0.23 12.79 18.68
CA HIS A 38 -1.02 12.13 19.71
C HIS A 38 -2.51 12.16 19.34
N PRO A 39 -3.25 11.01 19.41
CA PRO A 39 -4.63 10.92 18.93
C PRO A 39 -5.58 11.95 19.56
N ILE A 40 -5.40 12.31 20.83
CA ILE A 40 -6.22 13.30 21.52
C ILE A 40 -6.12 14.69 20.85
N LEU A 41 -4.94 15.06 20.34
CA LEU A 41 -4.72 16.32 19.63
C LEU A 41 -5.12 16.21 18.16
N TRP A 42 -4.83 15.07 17.53
CA TRP A 42 -5.04 14.89 16.10
C TRP A 42 -6.50 14.67 15.71
N LYS A 43 -7.25 13.83 16.43
CA LYS A 43 -8.65 13.53 16.09
C LYS A 43 -9.56 14.76 15.97
N PRO A 44 -9.51 15.77 16.87
CA PRO A 44 -10.29 16.99 16.70
C PRO A 44 -9.91 17.77 15.44
N ILE A 45 -8.61 17.88 15.13
CA ILE A 45 -8.12 18.58 13.93
C ILE A 45 -8.56 17.84 12.67
N LEU A 46 -8.39 16.51 12.63
CA LEU A 46 -8.79 15.67 11.52
C LEU A 46 -10.29 15.80 11.24
N ASN A 47 -11.14 15.53 12.24
CA ASN A 47 -12.59 15.49 12.04
C ASN A 47 -13.22 16.90 12.01
N GLY A 48 -12.69 17.85 12.77
CA GLY A 48 -13.24 19.19 12.86
C GLY A 48 -12.87 20.12 11.71
N ILE A 49 -11.69 19.94 11.14
CA ILE A 49 -11.15 20.86 10.12
C ILE A 49 -10.85 20.11 8.82
N ILE A 50 -9.96 19.13 8.85
CA ILE A 50 -9.39 18.54 7.64
C ILE A 50 -10.47 17.83 6.81
N LEU A 51 -11.26 16.96 7.43
CA LEU A 51 -12.31 16.20 6.75
C LEU A 51 -13.52 17.05 6.32
N LYS A 52 -13.63 18.30 6.80
CA LYS A 52 -14.64 19.26 6.32
C LYS A 52 -14.17 20.07 5.12
N VAL A 53 -12.87 20.43 5.10
CA VAL A 53 -12.36 21.39 4.11
C VAL A 53 -11.66 20.70 2.93
N ARG A 54 -10.86 19.66 3.18
CA ARG A 54 -10.05 19.02 2.14
C ARG A 54 -10.87 18.28 1.08
N PRO A 55 -11.92 17.49 1.41
CA PRO A 55 -12.67 16.77 0.40
C PRO A 55 -13.21 17.70 -0.70
N HIS A 56 -13.85 18.80 -0.31
CA HIS A 56 -14.36 19.81 -1.24
C HIS A 56 -13.26 20.39 -2.15
N LYS A 57 -12.06 20.64 -1.64
CA LYS A 57 -10.94 21.18 -2.43
C LYS A 57 -10.29 20.16 -3.37
N LEU A 58 -10.51 18.88 -3.14
CA LEU A 58 -9.89 17.80 -3.90
C LEU A 58 -10.82 17.20 -4.96
N ILE A 59 -12.13 17.45 -4.89
CA ILE A 59 -13.11 16.81 -5.76
C ILE A 59 -12.81 17.04 -7.25
N ASP A 60 -12.52 18.27 -7.65
CA ASP A 60 -12.24 18.60 -9.05
C ASP A 60 -11.00 17.85 -9.58
N ARG A 61 -9.99 17.68 -8.72
CA ARG A 61 -8.77 16.96 -9.08
C ARG A 61 -9.04 15.46 -9.25
N TYR A 62 -9.84 14.86 -8.35
CA TYR A 62 -10.24 13.46 -8.49
C TYR A 62 -11.10 13.25 -9.71
N GLN A 63 -12.05 14.12 -9.97
CA GLN A 63 -12.91 14.07 -11.17
C GLN A 63 -12.08 14.18 -12.47
N ALA A 64 -11.10 15.09 -12.50
CA ALA A 64 -10.24 15.29 -13.67
C ALA A 64 -9.34 14.08 -14.00
N MET A 65 -8.94 13.29 -12.98
CA MET A 65 -8.09 12.10 -13.18
C MET A 65 -8.91 10.81 -13.33
N TRP A 66 -10.21 10.83 -13.03
CA TRP A 66 -11.03 9.63 -12.99
C TRP A 66 -11.26 9.05 -14.38
N THR A 67 -11.15 7.74 -14.50
CA THR A 67 -11.40 7.03 -15.77
C THR A 67 -12.77 6.35 -15.75
N PRO A 68 -13.31 5.93 -16.92
CA PRO A 68 -14.52 5.11 -16.96
C PRO A 68 -14.42 3.80 -16.17
N HIS A 69 -13.21 3.34 -15.88
CA HIS A 69 -12.93 2.11 -15.11
C HIS A 69 -12.62 2.38 -13.64
N GLY A 70 -12.66 3.63 -13.19
CA GLY A 70 -12.37 4.03 -11.81
C GLY A 70 -11.07 4.82 -11.67
N SER A 71 -10.54 4.84 -10.45
CA SER A 71 -9.26 5.48 -10.16
C SER A 71 -8.10 4.81 -10.90
N PRO A 72 -7.23 5.56 -11.60
CA PRO A 72 -6.05 4.99 -12.27
C PRO A 72 -5.18 4.14 -11.34
N LEU A 73 -4.97 4.59 -10.10
CA LEU A 73 -4.19 3.84 -9.11
C LEU A 73 -4.79 2.46 -8.85
N SER A 74 -6.10 2.39 -8.63
CA SER A 74 -6.79 1.12 -8.36
C SER A 74 -6.78 0.21 -9.57
N VAL A 75 -7.08 0.74 -10.76
CA VAL A 75 -7.09 -0.01 -12.02
C VAL A 75 -5.70 -0.58 -12.34
N ILE A 76 -4.65 0.23 -12.22
CA ILE A 76 -3.27 -0.20 -12.50
C ILE A 76 -2.83 -1.25 -11.48
N THR A 77 -3.16 -1.09 -10.20
CA THR A 77 -2.82 -2.09 -9.17
C THR A 77 -3.50 -3.44 -9.45
N GLN A 78 -4.76 -3.43 -9.87
CA GLN A 78 -5.47 -4.66 -10.30
C GLN A 78 -4.83 -5.31 -11.51
N GLN A 79 -4.45 -4.52 -12.52
CA GLN A 79 -3.73 -5.02 -13.70
C GLN A 79 -2.38 -5.62 -13.34
N GLN A 80 -1.62 -4.96 -12.47
CA GLN A 80 -0.34 -5.49 -11.96
C GLN A 80 -0.54 -6.83 -11.25
N CYS A 81 -1.57 -6.95 -10.41
CA CYS A 81 -1.91 -8.21 -9.75
C CYS A 81 -2.22 -9.32 -10.78
N ALA A 82 -3.05 -9.03 -11.77
CA ALA A 82 -3.40 -10.00 -12.81
C ALA A 82 -2.18 -10.45 -13.64
N MET A 83 -1.33 -9.51 -14.04
CA MET A 83 -0.09 -9.81 -14.78
C MET A 83 0.89 -10.63 -13.94
N LEU A 84 1.00 -10.32 -12.63
CA LEU A 84 1.84 -11.09 -11.73
C LEU A 84 1.31 -12.51 -11.55
N GLN A 85 0.00 -12.68 -11.41
CA GLN A 85 -0.64 -13.98 -11.32
C GLN A 85 -0.40 -14.83 -12.58
N GLU A 86 -0.46 -14.22 -13.75
CA GLU A 86 -0.16 -14.90 -15.01
C GLU A 86 1.33 -15.34 -15.07
N ALA A 87 2.24 -14.47 -14.65
CA ALA A 87 3.68 -14.74 -14.64
C ALA A 87 4.09 -15.77 -13.58
N LEU A 88 3.38 -15.84 -12.46
CA LEU A 88 3.69 -16.67 -11.29
C LEU A 88 2.61 -17.75 -11.07
N SER A 89 2.48 -18.68 -11.99
CA SER A 89 1.42 -19.71 -11.97
C SER A 89 1.39 -20.61 -10.74
N HIS A 90 2.48 -20.67 -9.97
CA HIS A 90 2.62 -21.49 -8.75
C HIS A 90 2.45 -20.67 -7.44
N VAL A 91 2.14 -19.37 -7.54
CA VAL A 91 1.91 -18.47 -6.43
C VAL A 91 0.48 -17.92 -6.54
N ASP A 92 -0.27 -17.90 -5.44
CA ASP A 92 -1.55 -17.18 -5.38
C ASP A 92 -1.29 -15.68 -5.13
N VAL A 93 -1.68 -14.83 -6.08
CA VAL A 93 -1.39 -13.38 -6.01
C VAL A 93 -2.65 -12.62 -5.68
N ARG A 94 -2.59 -11.80 -4.62
CA ARG A 94 -3.65 -10.88 -4.24
C ARG A 94 -3.14 -9.45 -4.17
N TYR A 95 -4.05 -8.49 -4.23
CA TYR A 95 -3.74 -7.08 -3.98
C TYR A 95 -4.57 -6.54 -2.82
N ALA A 96 -4.06 -5.50 -2.18
CA ALA A 96 -4.76 -4.76 -1.13
C ALA A 96 -4.38 -3.29 -1.14
N PHE A 97 -5.18 -2.51 -0.42
CA PHE A 97 -4.93 -1.09 -0.21
C PHE A 97 -4.85 -0.74 1.28
N CYS A 98 -4.05 0.28 1.61
CA CYS A 98 -3.95 0.79 2.97
C CYS A 98 -5.18 1.60 3.41
N ALA A 99 -5.82 2.33 2.48
CA ALA A 99 -6.84 3.32 2.82
C ALA A 99 -8.20 3.11 2.12
N SER A 100 -8.33 2.06 1.30
CA SER A 100 -9.57 1.69 0.61
C SER A 100 -9.71 0.18 0.50
N SER A 101 -10.82 -0.32 -0.04
CA SER A 101 -11.07 -1.75 -0.24
C SER A 101 -10.48 -2.24 -1.59
N PRO A 102 -10.01 -3.51 -1.69
CA PRO A 102 -9.88 -4.43 -0.57
C PRO A 102 -8.78 -3.99 0.39
N THR A 103 -9.08 -4.00 1.69
CA THR A 103 -8.10 -3.74 2.73
C THR A 103 -7.11 -4.90 2.87
N ILE A 104 -6.02 -4.69 3.60
CA ILE A 104 -5.04 -5.76 3.88
C ILE A 104 -5.73 -6.92 4.60
N GLU A 105 -6.58 -6.63 5.57
CA GLU A 105 -7.30 -7.62 6.36
C GLU A 105 -8.30 -8.40 5.50
N GLU A 106 -9.05 -7.73 4.61
CA GLU A 106 -9.96 -8.39 3.65
C GLU A 106 -9.18 -9.32 2.70
N ALA A 107 -8.05 -8.89 2.19
CA ALA A 107 -7.22 -9.68 1.29
C ALA A 107 -6.59 -10.92 1.97
N LEU A 108 -6.29 -10.84 3.27
CA LEU A 108 -5.70 -11.92 4.06
C LEU A 108 -6.75 -12.90 4.61
N THR A 109 -8.02 -12.49 4.69
CA THR A 109 -9.08 -13.32 5.21
C THR A 109 -9.25 -14.58 4.35
N ASP A 110 -9.40 -15.74 5.01
CA ASP A 110 -9.59 -17.05 4.39
C ASP A 110 -8.50 -17.44 3.37
N TRP A 111 -7.30 -16.92 3.54
CA TRP A 111 -6.16 -17.24 2.69
C TRP A 111 -5.30 -18.35 3.32
N ASP A 112 -5.49 -19.58 2.83
CA ASP A 112 -4.75 -20.75 3.31
C ASP A 112 -3.42 -20.91 2.56
N ILE A 113 -2.37 -20.27 3.10
CA ILE A 113 -1.02 -20.25 2.56
C ILE A 113 0.02 -20.63 3.62
N ASP A 114 1.16 -21.12 3.16
CA ASP A 114 2.30 -21.52 4.01
C ASP A 114 3.36 -20.42 4.10
N ASP A 115 3.59 -19.74 2.97
CA ASP A 115 4.55 -18.64 2.83
C ASP A 115 3.87 -17.43 2.18
N LEU A 116 4.02 -16.26 2.77
CA LEU A 116 3.49 -15.00 2.27
C LEU A 116 4.61 -14.00 1.99
N THR A 117 4.74 -13.63 0.73
CA THR A 117 5.57 -12.47 0.35
C THR A 117 4.70 -11.24 0.20
N VAL A 118 5.02 -10.19 0.94
CA VAL A 118 4.33 -8.89 0.90
C VAL A 118 5.19 -7.87 0.17
N ILE A 119 4.66 -7.29 -0.89
CA ILE A 119 5.34 -6.31 -1.73
C ILE A 119 4.60 -4.97 -1.68
N PRO A 120 5.05 -4.02 -0.87
CA PRO A 120 4.58 -2.64 -0.98
C PRO A 120 4.93 -2.05 -2.35
N LEU A 121 3.96 -1.48 -3.05
CA LEU A 121 4.18 -0.87 -4.37
C LEU A 121 4.84 0.51 -4.27
N TYR A 122 5.88 0.58 -3.43
CA TYR A 122 6.71 1.77 -3.22
C TYR A 122 8.18 1.35 -3.33
N PRO A 123 8.88 1.70 -4.42
CA PRO A 123 10.27 1.30 -4.60
C PRO A 123 11.20 1.78 -3.48
N GLN A 124 11.00 3.01 -3.02
CA GLN A 124 11.77 3.61 -1.93
C GLN A 124 11.06 3.39 -0.60
N PHE A 125 11.84 3.01 0.42
CA PHE A 125 11.32 2.87 1.78
C PHE A 125 10.99 4.23 2.40
N ALA A 126 9.77 4.36 2.90
CA ALA A 126 9.41 5.42 3.84
C ALA A 126 8.55 4.85 4.97
N THR A 127 8.72 5.38 6.19
CA THR A 127 7.95 4.94 7.36
C THR A 127 6.44 5.11 7.14
N SER A 128 6.03 6.15 6.40
CA SER A 128 4.63 6.43 6.11
C SER A 128 3.99 5.50 5.07
N THR A 129 4.78 4.70 4.35
CA THR A 129 4.30 3.82 3.28
C THR A 129 4.48 2.34 3.61
N VAL A 130 5.69 1.92 3.92
CA VAL A 130 6.01 0.50 4.15
C VAL A 130 5.60 0.04 5.54
N THR A 131 5.87 0.85 6.58
CA THR A 131 5.59 0.45 7.97
C THR A 131 4.12 0.14 8.25
N PRO A 132 3.12 0.93 7.76
CA PRO A 132 1.70 0.59 7.95
C PRO A 132 1.35 -0.79 7.41
N ILE A 133 1.90 -1.15 6.26
CA ILE A 133 1.64 -2.43 5.61
C ILE A 133 2.19 -3.57 6.47
N VAL A 134 3.46 -3.46 6.88
CA VAL A 134 4.12 -4.48 7.72
C VAL A 134 3.36 -4.67 9.03
N THR A 135 3.04 -3.57 9.71
CA THR A 135 2.32 -3.60 11.01
C THR A 135 0.96 -4.28 10.85
N ARG A 136 0.15 -3.88 9.85
CA ARG A 136 -1.19 -4.44 9.67
C ARG A 136 -1.19 -5.93 9.31
N VAL A 137 -0.23 -6.38 8.51
CA VAL A 137 -0.09 -7.82 8.20
C VAL A 137 0.28 -8.61 9.46
N ILE A 138 1.21 -8.11 10.26
CA ILE A 138 1.61 -8.77 11.52
C ILE A 138 0.43 -8.77 12.50
N ASP A 139 -0.21 -7.63 12.73
CA ASP A 139 -1.33 -7.49 13.66
C ASP A 139 -2.50 -8.41 13.28
N PHE A 140 -2.77 -8.59 11.97
CA PHE A 140 -3.81 -9.51 11.50
C PHE A 140 -3.52 -10.96 11.94
N TYR A 141 -2.33 -11.45 11.71
CA TYR A 141 -1.98 -12.82 12.08
C TYR A 141 -1.82 -13.01 13.60
N ASP A 142 -1.34 -12.00 14.33
CA ASP A 142 -1.26 -12.03 15.78
C ASP A 142 -2.65 -12.08 16.42
N ALA A 143 -3.63 -11.33 15.89
CA ALA A 143 -5.02 -11.39 16.33
C ALA A 143 -5.61 -12.79 16.11
N LEU A 144 -5.41 -13.41 14.94
CA LEU A 144 -5.86 -14.78 14.67
C LEU A 144 -5.24 -15.80 15.63
N ALA A 145 -3.99 -15.61 16.03
CA ALA A 145 -3.32 -16.47 16.99
C ALA A 145 -3.89 -16.32 18.41
N CYS A 146 -4.27 -15.10 18.80
CA CYS A 146 -4.88 -14.84 20.10
C CYS A 146 -6.29 -15.44 20.19
N ASP A 147 -7.12 -15.29 19.18
CA ASP A 147 -8.47 -15.84 19.12
C ASP A 147 -8.47 -17.38 19.26
N LYS A 148 -7.53 -18.05 18.60
CA LYS A 148 -7.36 -19.51 18.71
C LYS A 148 -6.93 -19.98 20.09
N LYS A 149 -6.19 -19.17 20.86
CA LYS A 149 -5.79 -19.52 22.25
C LYS A 149 -6.96 -19.42 23.24
N GLN A 150 -8.01 -18.67 22.91
CA GLN A 150 -9.21 -18.54 23.77
C GLN A 150 -10.25 -19.64 23.51
N SER A 151 -10.10 -20.46 22.47
CA SER A 151 -10.93 -21.62 22.23
C SER A 151 -10.64 -22.69 23.30
N LEU A 152 -11.69 -23.15 24.01
CA LEU A 152 -11.57 -24.12 25.10
C LEU A 152 -10.89 -25.42 24.65
N PRO A 153 -10.06 -26.07 25.48
CA PRO A 153 -9.47 -27.38 25.17
C PRO A 153 -10.59 -28.42 25.09
N GLY A 154 -10.86 -28.92 23.89
CA GLY A 154 -11.87 -29.95 23.62
C GLY A 154 -12.68 -29.77 22.32
N ASP A 155 -12.55 -28.62 21.67
CA ASP A 155 -13.16 -28.42 20.34
C ASP A 155 -12.32 -29.08 19.25
N SER A 156 -12.74 -30.29 18.84
CA SER A 156 -12.05 -31.12 17.82
C SER A 156 -12.18 -30.56 16.39
N THR A 157 -12.83 -29.41 16.18
CA THR A 157 -12.96 -28.78 14.87
C THR A 157 -11.73 -27.96 14.46
N VAL A 158 -10.81 -27.68 15.39
CA VAL A 158 -9.55 -26.96 15.12
C VAL A 158 -8.43 -27.96 14.83
N ARG A 159 -8.58 -28.80 13.79
CA ARG A 159 -7.48 -29.61 13.29
C ARG A 159 -6.59 -28.80 12.35
N GLY A 160 -5.35 -28.54 12.81
CA GLY A 160 -4.19 -28.42 11.91
C GLY A 160 -4.03 -27.11 11.13
N SER A 161 -4.69 -26.00 11.51
CA SER A 161 -4.44 -24.72 10.86
C SER A 161 -3.12 -24.14 11.39
N LYS A 162 -2.12 -23.97 10.53
CA LYS A 162 -0.92 -23.20 10.82
C LYS A 162 -1.34 -21.83 11.34
N VAL A 163 -0.78 -21.43 12.47
CA VAL A 163 -1.19 -20.20 13.12
C VAL A 163 -0.72 -18.97 12.36
N HIS A 164 0.41 -19.09 11.66
CA HIS A 164 1.01 -18.06 10.82
C HIS A 164 1.70 -18.67 9.61
N PRO A 165 1.59 -18.08 8.41
CA PRO A 165 2.52 -18.36 7.33
C PRO A 165 3.91 -17.79 7.66
N HIS A 166 4.93 -18.25 6.96
CA HIS A 166 6.21 -17.54 6.95
C HIS A 166 6.02 -16.21 6.23
N LEU A 167 6.38 -15.10 6.89
CA LEU A 167 6.18 -13.75 6.37
C LEU A 167 7.50 -13.20 5.80
N HIS A 168 7.47 -12.80 4.54
CA HIS A 168 8.56 -12.15 3.83
C HIS A 168 8.12 -10.75 3.40
N PHE A 169 8.87 -9.72 3.79
CA PHE A 169 8.56 -8.34 3.44
C PHE A 169 9.64 -7.75 2.52
N VAL A 170 9.22 -7.27 1.35
CA VAL A 170 10.09 -6.50 0.46
C VAL A 170 10.07 -5.05 0.93
N SER A 171 11.08 -4.65 1.69
CA SER A 171 11.13 -3.32 2.30
C SER A 171 11.48 -2.20 1.31
N SER A 172 12.26 -2.50 0.28
CA SER A 172 12.65 -1.58 -0.79
C SER A 172 13.18 -2.34 -1.98
N TYR A 173 12.97 -1.79 -3.18
CA TYR A 173 13.55 -2.24 -4.45
C TYR A 173 13.98 -1.03 -5.31
N ALA A 174 14.36 0.07 -4.65
CA ALA A 174 14.72 1.35 -5.27
C ALA A 174 15.88 1.24 -6.28
N THR A 175 16.77 0.29 -6.09
CA THR A 175 17.94 0.05 -6.96
C THR A 175 17.86 -1.28 -7.70
N GLU A 176 16.67 -1.86 -7.81
CA GLU A 176 16.48 -3.13 -8.53
C GLU A 176 16.79 -2.91 -10.03
N PRO A 177 17.72 -3.68 -10.63
CA PRO A 177 18.22 -3.41 -11.98
C PRO A 177 17.13 -3.44 -13.06
N HIS A 178 16.17 -4.34 -12.97
CA HIS A 178 15.10 -4.46 -13.96
C HIS A 178 14.16 -3.26 -13.92
N MET A 179 13.84 -2.73 -12.71
CA MET A 179 13.05 -1.53 -12.56
C MET A 179 13.77 -0.30 -13.13
N ILE A 180 15.08 -0.15 -12.82
CA ILE A 180 15.90 0.95 -13.35
C ILE A 180 15.97 0.87 -14.88
N HIS A 181 16.21 -0.33 -15.43
CA HIS A 181 16.24 -0.54 -16.88
C HIS A 181 14.89 -0.18 -17.53
N TRP A 182 13.78 -0.55 -16.93
CA TRP A 182 12.45 -0.19 -17.42
C TRP A 182 12.25 1.34 -17.46
N TYR A 183 12.61 2.07 -16.42
CA TYR A 183 12.54 3.54 -16.42
C TYR A 183 13.45 4.15 -17.48
N GLN A 184 14.67 3.64 -17.63
CA GLN A 184 15.61 4.10 -18.68
C GLN A 184 15.00 3.90 -20.07
N GLN A 185 14.37 2.75 -20.33
CA GLN A 185 13.73 2.49 -21.61
C GLN A 185 12.56 3.44 -21.86
N GLN A 186 11.68 3.65 -20.87
CA GLN A 186 10.58 4.61 -21.00
C GLN A 186 11.06 6.03 -21.32
N ILE A 187 12.13 6.48 -20.66
CA ILE A 187 12.71 7.80 -20.92
C ILE A 187 13.30 7.86 -22.34
N ARG A 188 14.02 6.84 -22.79
CA ARG A 188 14.58 6.78 -24.15
C ARG A 188 13.49 6.82 -25.20
N ASP A 189 12.42 6.05 -25.02
CA ASP A 189 11.30 5.98 -25.98
C ASP A 189 10.58 7.33 -26.07
N LEU A 190 10.37 8.00 -24.94
CA LEU A 190 9.80 9.36 -24.91
C LEU A 190 10.73 10.36 -25.62
N CYS A 191 12.02 10.36 -25.33
CA CYS A 191 13.00 11.26 -25.94
C CYS A 191 13.20 11.00 -27.45
N ALA A 192 12.93 9.79 -27.93
CA ALA A 192 12.97 9.47 -29.34
C ALA A 192 11.79 10.02 -30.12
N THR A 193 10.64 10.24 -29.46
CA THR A 193 9.41 10.75 -30.10
C THR A 193 9.29 12.25 -30.05
N VAL A 194 9.82 12.89 -29.00
CA VAL A 194 9.79 14.34 -28.80
C VAL A 194 11.17 14.80 -28.32
N PRO A 195 11.76 15.84 -28.93
CA PRO A 195 13.02 16.40 -28.45
C PRO A 195 12.79 17.11 -27.12
N TYR A 196 13.37 16.58 -26.04
CA TYR A 196 13.37 17.21 -24.72
C TYR A 196 14.79 17.68 -24.38
N ASP A 197 14.91 18.89 -23.85
CA ASP A 197 16.19 19.42 -23.38
C ASP A 197 16.56 18.88 -22.00
N HIS A 198 15.54 18.58 -21.17
CA HIS A 198 15.74 18.15 -19.79
C HIS A 198 14.70 17.09 -19.37
N VAL A 199 15.13 16.19 -18.50
CA VAL A 199 14.27 15.21 -17.82
C VAL A 199 14.24 15.55 -16.33
N LEU A 200 13.05 15.74 -15.78
CA LEU A 200 12.86 16.00 -14.36
C LEU A 200 12.28 14.75 -13.67
N LEU A 201 13.03 14.19 -12.72
CA LEU A 201 12.55 13.12 -11.85
C LEU A 201 11.98 13.74 -10.58
N SER A 202 10.69 13.50 -10.32
CA SER A 202 9.98 14.03 -9.16
C SER A 202 9.62 12.92 -8.19
N PHE A 203 10.00 13.09 -6.91
CA PHE A 203 9.67 12.18 -5.82
C PHE A 203 8.76 12.88 -4.80
N HIS A 204 8.01 12.10 -4.04
CA HIS A 204 7.16 12.64 -2.98
C HIS A 204 8.01 13.20 -1.84
N GLY A 205 7.68 14.39 -1.35
CA GLY A 205 8.34 14.98 -0.18
C GLY A 205 7.99 14.22 1.10
N VAL A 206 9.01 13.94 1.91
CA VAL A 206 8.86 13.34 3.25
C VAL A 206 9.32 14.37 4.28
N PRO A 207 8.58 14.59 5.39
CA PRO A 207 9.00 15.51 6.44
C PRO A 207 10.38 15.14 7.00
N ASP A 208 11.25 16.15 7.16
CA ASP A 208 12.61 15.95 7.68
C ASP A 208 12.57 15.75 9.21
N GLN A 209 12.06 14.61 9.64
CA GLN A 209 11.97 14.18 11.03
C GLN A 209 12.56 12.78 11.19
N ARG A 210 13.18 12.51 12.34
CA ARG A 210 13.77 11.18 12.64
C ARG A 210 12.76 10.04 12.43
N TYR A 211 11.50 10.26 12.80
CA TYR A 211 10.44 9.27 12.66
C TYR A 211 10.20 8.83 11.22
N HIS A 212 10.35 9.73 10.24
CA HIS A 212 10.04 9.43 8.83
C HIS A 212 11.21 8.85 8.04
N CYS A 213 12.38 8.63 8.65
CA CYS A 213 13.58 8.13 7.98
C CYS A 213 13.94 8.93 6.70
N ALA A 214 13.74 10.24 6.73
CA ALA A 214 13.87 11.12 5.56
C ALA A 214 15.23 11.03 4.86
N ALA A 215 16.33 10.90 5.62
CA ALA A 215 17.66 10.76 5.05
C ALA A 215 17.81 9.45 4.25
N HIS A 216 17.27 8.35 4.76
CA HIS A 216 17.28 7.06 4.07
C HIS A 216 16.44 7.08 2.80
N TYR A 217 15.21 7.61 2.88
CA TYR A 217 14.33 7.80 1.72
C TYR A 217 14.99 8.65 0.64
N LYS A 218 15.59 9.80 1.01
CA LYS A 218 16.31 10.68 0.09
C LYS A 218 17.48 9.95 -0.59
N ALA A 219 18.26 9.18 0.17
CA ALA A 219 19.37 8.41 -0.39
C ALA A 219 18.87 7.39 -1.44
N GLN A 220 17.77 6.71 -1.17
CA GLN A 220 17.16 5.78 -2.12
C GLN A 220 16.63 6.49 -3.37
N CYS A 221 15.97 7.65 -3.24
CA CYS A 221 15.52 8.45 -4.40
C CYS A 221 16.69 8.89 -5.29
N ILE A 222 17.86 9.21 -4.70
CA ILE A 222 19.06 9.58 -5.45
C ILE A 222 19.67 8.37 -6.15
N SER A 223 19.55 7.17 -5.55
CA SER A 223 20.09 5.94 -6.10
C SER A 223 19.22 5.32 -7.19
N THR A 224 17.91 5.68 -7.23
CA THR A 224 16.97 5.30 -8.29
C THR A 224 17.24 6.07 -9.58
#